data_41b7b179b175ba41e4cb97d5cbe2a2ae
#
_entry.id   41b7b179b175ba41e4cb97d5cbe2a2ae
#
_cell.length_a   1.000
_cell.length_b   1.000
_cell.length_c   1.000
_cell.angle_alpha   90.00
_cell.angle_beta   90.00
_cell.angle_gamma   90.00
#
_symmetry.space_group_name_H-M   'P 1'
#
loop_
_entity.id
_entity.type
_entity.pdbx_description
1 polymer ?
#
loop_
_entity_poly.entity_id
_entity_poly.type
_entity_poly.pdbx_seq_one_letter_code
_entity_poly.pdbx_strand_id
1 'polypeptide(L)'
;IEIFEKAKASGKTVVVNSYEVWCGTCGKQTKILNQAEKEFKDIVFLSYEQSKNKDVAQLLGIKFWTTIVVYKGDNEIARIVGQTDKEIIYATIQKGI
;
A
#
# COMPACT_ATOMS: atom_id res chain seq x y z
N ILE A 1 8.86 5.14 8.18
CA ILE A 1 8.01 6.30 8.54
C ILE A 1 8.46 7.58 7.84
N GLU A 2 9.77 7.88 7.85
CA GLU A 2 10.26 9.09 7.18
C GLU A 2 9.98 9.12 5.68
N ILE A 3 10.17 7.99 4.99
CA ILE A 3 9.91 7.90 3.55
C ILE A 3 8.43 8.12 3.28
N PHE A 4 7.57 7.54 4.11
CA PHE A 4 6.12 7.69 4.00
C PHE A 4 5.70 9.15 4.20
N GLU A 5 6.23 9.80 5.24
CA GLU A 5 5.93 11.21 5.52
C GLU A 5 6.38 12.13 4.38
N LYS A 6 7.57 11.90 3.85
CA LYS A 6 8.07 12.67 2.70
C LYS A 6 7.22 12.48 1.45
N ALA A 7 6.78 11.24 1.21
CA ALA A 7 5.94 10.94 0.06
C ALA A 7 4.59 11.64 0.16
N LYS A 8 3.98 11.65 1.35
CA LYS A 8 2.73 12.37 1.57
C LYS A 8 2.91 13.87 1.41
N ALA A 9 3.99 14.41 1.94
CA ALA A 9 4.28 15.84 1.86
C ALA A 9 4.49 16.32 0.42
N SER A 10 4.92 15.43 -0.47
CA SER A 10 5.12 15.77 -1.89
C SER A 10 3.80 15.95 -2.66
N GLY A 11 2.67 15.59 -2.06
CA GLY A 11 1.36 15.66 -2.71
C GLY A 11 1.07 14.55 -3.70
N LYS A 12 1.98 13.59 -3.84
CA LYS A 12 1.81 12.45 -4.75
C LYS A 12 0.87 11.40 -4.16
N THR A 13 0.34 10.55 -5.03
CA THR A 13 -0.41 9.38 -4.59
C THR A 13 0.57 8.35 -4.02
N VAL A 14 0.25 7.83 -2.83
CA VAL A 14 1.09 6.85 -2.13
C VAL A 14 0.27 5.60 -1.88
N VAL A 15 0.84 4.45 -2.26
CA VAL A 15 0.24 3.14 -2.00
C VAL A 15 1.11 2.41 -0.99
N VAL A 16 0.54 2.05 0.15
CA VAL A 16 1.24 1.34 1.21
C VAL A 16 0.68 -0.06 1.34
N ASN A 17 1.56 -1.05 1.32
CA ASN A 17 1.21 -2.47 1.44
C ASN A 17 1.82 -3.05 2.71
N SER A 18 0.99 -3.71 3.54
CA SER A 18 1.49 -4.49 4.67
C SER A 18 1.54 -5.97 4.31
N TYR A 19 2.62 -6.64 4.68
CA TYR A 19 2.82 -8.04 4.32
C TYR A 19 3.49 -8.81 5.46
N GLU A 20 3.50 -10.15 5.32
CA GLU A 20 4.26 -11.06 6.17
C GLU A 20 4.97 -12.09 5.29
N VAL A 21 6.16 -12.51 5.69
CA VAL A 21 6.98 -13.44 4.88
C VAL A 21 6.33 -14.82 4.71
N TRP A 22 5.50 -15.23 5.68
CA TRP A 22 4.79 -16.52 5.64
C TRP A 22 3.41 -16.44 4.98
N CYS A 23 3.03 -15.31 4.47
CA CYS A 23 1.69 -15.07 3.94
C CYS A 23 1.65 -15.31 2.43
N GLY A 24 1.00 -16.38 1.99
CA GLY A 24 0.85 -16.67 0.57
C GLY A 24 0.01 -15.65 -0.18
N THR A 25 -1.04 -15.14 0.47
CA THR A 25 -1.89 -14.08 -0.07
C THR A 25 -1.10 -12.80 -0.32
N CYS A 26 -0.18 -12.48 0.59
CA CYS A 26 0.69 -11.31 0.44
C CYS A 26 1.59 -11.45 -0.77
N GLY A 27 2.07 -12.65 -1.06
CA GLY A 27 2.91 -12.90 -2.24
C GLY A 27 2.17 -12.60 -3.55
N LYS A 28 0.91 -13.00 -3.65
CA LYS A 28 0.07 -12.70 -4.82
C LYS A 28 -0.16 -11.20 -4.95
N GLN A 29 -0.46 -10.54 -3.85
CA GLN A 29 -0.69 -9.11 -3.81
C GLN A 29 0.57 -8.33 -4.19
N THR A 30 1.73 -8.78 -3.70
CA THR A 30 3.01 -8.16 -4.02
C THR A 30 3.32 -8.22 -5.52
N LYS A 31 3.03 -9.34 -6.18
CA LYS A 31 3.24 -9.47 -7.63
C LYS A 31 2.38 -8.46 -8.40
N ILE A 32 1.13 -8.29 -7.98
CA ILE A 32 0.22 -7.34 -8.60
C ILE A 32 0.72 -5.92 -8.41
N LEU A 33 1.18 -5.60 -7.20
CA LEU A 33 1.71 -4.26 -6.89
C LEU A 33 3.01 -3.97 -7.64
N ASN A 34 3.87 -4.95 -7.81
CA ASN A 34 5.09 -4.79 -8.60
C ASN A 34 4.77 -4.47 -10.06
N GLN A 35 3.74 -5.09 -10.62
CA GLN A 35 3.29 -4.77 -11.95
C GLN A 35 2.66 -3.37 -12.03
N ALA A 36 1.85 -3.02 -11.03
CA ALA A 36 1.24 -1.69 -10.95
C ALA A 36 2.29 -0.60 -10.87
N GLU A 37 3.38 -0.82 -10.12
CA GLU A 37 4.48 0.13 -10.00
C GLU A 37 5.10 0.45 -11.36
N LYS A 38 5.15 -0.53 -12.26
CA LYS A 38 5.67 -0.32 -13.62
C LYS A 38 4.69 0.46 -14.50
N GLU A 39 3.41 0.34 -14.24
CA GLU A 39 2.37 0.99 -15.04
C GLU A 39 2.01 2.39 -14.54
N PHE A 40 2.06 2.60 -13.21
CA PHE A 40 1.72 3.88 -12.58
C PHE A 40 2.99 4.56 -12.06
N LYS A 41 3.73 5.21 -12.95
CA LYS A 41 5.05 5.75 -12.64
C LYS A 41 5.05 6.95 -11.70
N ASP A 42 3.94 7.68 -11.63
CA ASP A 42 3.84 8.87 -10.78
C ASP A 42 3.34 8.57 -9.38
N ILE A 43 3.16 7.29 -9.05
CA ILE A 43 2.69 6.84 -7.75
C ILE A 43 3.86 6.28 -6.96
N VAL A 44 3.93 6.62 -5.67
CA VAL A 44 4.93 6.07 -4.76
C VAL A 44 4.38 4.79 -4.13
N PHE A 45 5.10 3.69 -4.32
CA PHE A 45 4.72 2.39 -3.76
C PHE A 45 5.66 2.05 -2.61
N LEU A 46 5.08 1.84 -1.42
CA LEU A 46 5.82 1.48 -0.22
C LEU A 46 5.24 0.18 0.35
N SER A 47 6.10 -0.61 0.97
CA SER A 47 5.67 -1.84 1.64
C SER A 47 6.44 -2.01 2.93
N TYR A 48 5.83 -2.70 3.90
CA TYR A 48 6.49 -2.98 5.17
C TYR A 48 6.00 -4.32 5.71
N GLU A 49 6.85 -4.96 6.52
CA GLU A 49 6.52 -6.21 7.17
C GLU A 49 5.78 -5.91 8.48
N GLN A 50 4.54 -6.38 8.58
CA GLN A 50 3.63 -6.03 9.68
C GLN A 50 4.19 -6.35 11.06
N SER A 51 4.81 -7.53 11.21
CA SER A 51 5.31 -7.95 12.53
C SER A 51 6.59 -7.23 12.95
N LYS A 52 7.39 -6.74 12.01
CA LYS A 52 8.65 -6.07 12.30
C LYS A 52 8.52 -4.56 12.42
N ASN A 53 7.49 -3.97 11.81
CA ASN A 53 7.30 -2.54 11.78
C ASN A 53 5.97 -2.14 12.41
N LYS A 54 5.80 -2.49 13.68
CA LYS A 54 4.57 -2.23 14.43
C LYS A 54 4.28 -0.74 14.58
N ASP A 55 5.31 0.08 14.59
CA ASP A 55 5.17 1.53 14.64
C ASP A 55 4.49 2.07 13.39
N VAL A 56 4.84 1.55 12.22
CA VAL A 56 4.20 1.93 10.96
C VAL A 56 2.75 1.46 10.95
N ALA A 57 2.50 0.21 11.38
CA ALA A 57 1.16 -0.34 11.47
C ALA A 57 0.26 0.51 12.37
N GLN A 58 0.78 0.94 13.52
CA GLN A 58 0.05 1.77 14.46
C GLN A 58 -0.24 3.16 13.89
N LEU A 59 0.75 3.75 13.23
CA LEU A 59 0.60 5.07 12.61
C LEU A 59 -0.51 5.06 11.54
N LEU A 60 -0.58 4.00 10.75
CA LEU A 60 -1.55 3.87 9.66
C LEU A 60 -2.86 3.24 10.09
N GLY A 61 -2.95 2.78 11.33
CA GLY A 61 -4.14 2.09 11.82
C GLY A 61 -4.37 0.74 11.15
N ILE A 62 -3.31 0.09 10.68
CA ILE A 62 -3.38 -1.20 10.01
C ILE A 62 -3.27 -2.31 11.06
N LYS A 63 -4.29 -3.16 11.13
CA LYS A 63 -4.34 -4.26 12.11
C LYS A 63 -4.00 -5.61 11.49
N PHE A 64 -4.05 -5.72 10.16
CA PHE A 64 -3.87 -6.96 9.45
C PHE A 64 -2.80 -6.83 8.36
N TRP A 65 -2.11 -7.94 8.07
CA TRP A 65 -1.26 -8.04 6.89
C TRP A 65 -2.15 -8.17 5.65
N THR A 66 -1.56 -8.14 4.45
CA THR A 66 -2.30 -8.15 3.18
C THR A 66 -3.24 -6.94 3.06
N THR A 67 -2.84 -5.82 3.63
CA THR A 67 -3.60 -4.57 3.58
C THR A 67 -2.95 -3.61 2.61
N ILE A 68 -3.75 -2.99 1.76
CA ILE A 68 -3.30 -1.92 0.86
C ILE A 68 -4.07 -0.66 1.22
N VAL A 69 -3.34 0.43 1.47
CA VAL A 69 -3.92 1.73 1.76
C VAL A 69 -3.42 2.73 0.72
N VAL A 70 -4.33 3.49 0.15
CA VAL A 70 -4.00 4.50 -0.88
C VAL A 70 -4.21 5.89 -0.28
N TYR A 71 -3.18 6.72 -0.37
CA TYR A 71 -3.20 8.10 0.09
C TYR A 71 -3.02 9.05 -1.08
N LYS A 72 -3.66 10.20 -1.00
CA LYS A 72 -3.38 11.32 -1.90
C LYS A 72 -3.04 12.53 -1.05
N GLY A 73 -1.74 12.92 -1.05
CA GLY A 73 -1.24 13.87 -0.07
C GLY A 73 -1.41 13.28 1.32
N ASP A 74 -2.02 14.03 2.23
CA ASP A 74 -2.25 13.58 3.61
C ASP A 74 -3.56 12.80 3.80
N ASN A 75 -4.36 12.65 2.74
CA ASN A 75 -5.69 12.06 2.84
C ASN A 75 -5.70 10.60 2.46
N GLU A 76 -6.24 9.74 3.33
CA GLU A 76 -6.49 8.35 2.99
C GLU A 76 -7.70 8.29 2.04
N ILE A 77 -7.48 7.76 0.84
CA ILE A 77 -8.51 7.70 -0.20
C ILE A 77 -9.24 6.36 -0.17
N ALA A 78 -8.51 5.26 0.02
CA ALA A 78 -9.07 3.93 -0.01
C ALA A 78 -8.23 2.97 0.81
N ARG A 79 -8.88 1.88 1.28
CA ARG A 79 -8.23 0.82 2.04
C ARG A 79 -8.88 -0.50 1.69
N ILE A 80 -8.08 -1.51 1.37
CA ILE A 80 -8.57 -2.86 1.12
C ILE A 80 -7.73 -3.87 1.90
N VAL A 81 -8.37 -4.96 2.34
CA VAL A 81 -7.73 -5.99 3.14
C VAL A 81 -7.99 -7.35 2.48
N GLY A 82 -6.95 -8.14 2.31
CA GLY A 82 -7.06 -9.51 1.83
C GLY A 82 -7.39 -9.67 0.35
N GLN A 83 -7.32 -8.61 -0.43
CA GLN A 83 -7.63 -8.67 -1.86
C GLN A 83 -6.45 -9.17 -2.68
N THR A 84 -6.73 -10.13 -3.57
CA THR A 84 -5.74 -10.64 -4.52
C THR A 84 -6.22 -10.53 -5.98
N ASP A 85 -7.31 -9.81 -6.19
CA ASP A 85 -7.87 -9.57 -7.53
C ASP A 85 -7.22 -8.32 -8.12
N LYS A 86 -6.54 -8.50 -9.26
CA LYS A 86 -5.83 -7.42 -9.94
C LYS A 86 -6.75 -6.25 -10.29
N GLU A 87 -7.97 -6.52 -10.74
CA GLU A 87 -8.91 -5.48 -11.13
C GLU A 87 -9.32 -4.61 -9.94
N ILE A 88 -9.58 -5.24 -8.80
CA ILE A 88 -9.95 -4.53 -7.58
C ILE A 88 -8.78 -3.69 -7.08
N ILE A 89 -7.58 -4.25 -7.08
CA ILE A 89 -6.37 -3.53 -6.63
C ILE A 89 -6.10 -2.34 -7.53
N TYR A 90 -6.16 -2.52 -8.85
CA TYR A 90 -5.93 -1.44 -9.80
C TYR A 90 -6.99 -0.35 -9.68
N ALA A 91 -8.26 -0.72 -9.53
CA ALA A 91 -9.35 0.25 -9.35
C ALA A 91 -9.15 1.06 -8.07
N THR A 92 -8.68 0.40 -7.00
CA THR A 92 -8.39 1.07 -5.73
C THR A 92 -7.25 2.08 -5.88
N ILE A 93 -6.19 1.71 -6.58
CA ILE A 93 -5.07 2.61 -6.85
C ILE A 93 -5.53 3.81 -7.68
N GLN A 94 -6.36 3.58 -8.68
CA GLN A 94 -6.86 4.63 -9.56
C GLN A 94 -7.73 5.66 -8.83
N LYS A 95 -8.34 5.30 -7.72
CA LYS A 95 -9.09 6.25 -6.90
C LYS A 95 -8.21 7.35 -6.33
N GLY A 96 -6.92 7.09 -6.17
CA GLY A 96 -5.93 8.06 -5.69
C GLY A 96 -5.38 8.97 -6.78
N ILE A 97 -5.70 8.68 -8.01
CA ILE A 97 -5.27 9.50 -9.15
C ILE A 97 -6.37 10.55 -9.47
#